data_2a21fd7e7e786ef62c619e0c67ce2565
#
_entry.id   2a21fd7e7e786ef62c619e0c67ce2565
#
_cell.length_a   1.000
_cell.length_b   1.000
_cell.length_c   1.000
_cell.angle_alpha   90.00
_cell.angle_beta   90.00
_cell.angle_gamma   90.00
#
_symmetry.space_group_name_H-M   'P 1'
#
loop_
_entity.id
_entity.type
_entity.pdbx_description
1 polymer ?
#
loop_
_entity_poly.entity_id
_entity_poly.type
_entity_poly.pdbx_seq_one_letter_code
_entity_poly.pdbx_strand_id
1 'polypeptide(L)'
;QGILQNRLPNSFSKWLAALNDELAGELRTHERSFLMPLDAVLGWVGRERSHHAKMWYMASMRIAEASLPELARYSMRYVKALKGLTRKCVVLDLDGTLWGGIVGEVGTEGVALGPTAPGIEYVDFQRALLGLTRRGILLAVCSKNNPEDALPVIRTHPHMVLREEQFAAMRINWGNK
;
A
#
# COMPACT_ATOMS: atom_id res chain seq x y z
N GLN A 1 -5.79 28.39 -9.22
CA GLN A 1 -4.35 28.35 -9.52
C GLN A 1 -4.21 28.53 -11.03
N GLY A 2 -3.44 29.54 -11.50
CA GLY A 2 -3.33 29.86 -12.92
C GLY A 2 -2.36 28.93 -13.65
N ILE A 3 -2.53 28.83 -14.98
CA ILE A 3 -1.70 27.98 -15.87
C ILE A 3 -0.20 28.28 -15.75
N LEU A 4 0.16 29.53 -15.44
CA LEU A 4 1.55 29.98 -15.33
C LEU A 4 2.24 29.60 -14.00
N GLN A 5 1.50 29.12 -13.01
CA GLN A 5 2.03 28.88 -11.68
C GLN A 5 3.19 27.88 -11.66
N ASN A 6 3.14 26.86 -12.53
CA ASN A 6 4.22 25.87 -12.66
C ASN A 6 5.46 26.40 -13.41
N ARG A 7 5.33 27.50 -14.16
CA ARG A 7 6.43 28.14 -14.90
C ARG A 7 7.18 29.17 -14.05
N LEU A 8 6.55 29.70 -13.03
CA LEU A 8 7.18 30.71 -12.18
C LEU A 8 8.15 30.04 -11.18
N PRO A 9 9.39 30.49 -11.06
CA PRO A 9 10.36 29.93 -10.13
C PRO A 9 9.90 30.08 -8.67
N ASN A 10 9.20 31.16 -8.35
CA ASN A 10 8.72 31.51 -7.01
C ASN A 10 7.19 31.41 -6.90
N SER A 11 6.59 30.39 -7.48
CA SER A 11 5.15 30.18 -7.35
C SER A 11 4.77 29.74 -5.92
N PHE A 12 3.56 30.11 -5.50
CA PHE A 12 3.04 29.72 -4.18
C PHE A 12 3.09 28.21 -3.94
N SER A 13 2.79 27.39 -4.96
CA SER A 13 2.87 25.93 -4.85
C SER A 13 4.29 25.40 -4.61
N LYS A 14 5.30 26.00 -5.26
CA LYS A 14 6.71 25.64 -5.04
C LYS A 14 7.19 26.07 -3.67
N TRP A 15 6.81 27.28 -3.25
CA TRP A 15 7.12 27.77 -1.92
C TRP A 15 6.51 26.87 -0.83
N LEU A 16 5.23 26.48 -1.00
CA LEU A 16 4.54 25.61 -0.05
C LEU A 16 5.18 24.21 0.00
N ALA A 17 5.58 23.67 -1.17
CA ALA A 17 6.31 22.41 -1.23
C ALA A 17 7.63 22.48 -0.49
N ALA A 18 8.44 23.52 -0.72
CA ALA A 18 9.70 23.73 -0.04
C ALA A 18 9.53 23.87 1.49
N LEU A 19 8.51 24.60 1.94
CA LEU A 19 8.18 24.71 3.36
C LEU A 19 7.81 23.36 3.99
N ASN A 20 7.02 22.55 3.28
CA ASN A 20 6.66 21.21 3.77
C ASN A 20 7.88 20.27 3.82
N ASP A 21 8.80 20.38 2.85
CA ASP A 21 10.04 19.60 2.83
C ASP A 21 10.96 19.99 3.98
N GLU A 22 11.10 21.29 4.26
CA GLU A 22 11.88 21.81 5.37
C GLU A 22 11.27 21.35 6.71
N LEU A 23 9.96 21.50 6.89
CA LEU A 23 9.25 20.99 8.07
C LEU A 23 9.44 19.49 8.26
N ALA A 24 9.34 18.70 7.17
CA ALA A 24 9.57 17.26 7.23
C ALA A 24 11.02 16.93 7.59
N GLY A 25 11.98 17.75 7.14
CA GLY A 25 13.39 17.65 7.50
C GLY A 25 13.63 17.87 8.99
N GLU A 26 13.06 18.95 9.52
CA GLU A 26 13.18 19.31 10.94
C GLU A 26 12.53 18.25 11.85
N LEU A 27 11.34 17.77 11.50
CA LEU A 27 10.63 16.77 12.28
C LEU A 27 11.36 15.41 12.37
N ARG A 28 12.29 15.11 11.44
CA ARG A 28 13.11 13.88 11.52
C ARG A 28 14.06 13.89 12.72
N THR A 29 14.42 15.05 13.23
CA THR A 29 15.27 15.19 14.42
C THR A 29 14.51 14.92 15.72
N HIS A 30 13.18 14.85 15.66
CA HIS A 30 12.30 14.65 16.81
C HIS A 30 11.68 13.26 16.79
N GLU A 31 12.15 12.34 17.62
CA GLU A 31 11.76 10.93 17.64
C GLU A 31 10.26 10.63 17.78
N ARG A 32 9.50 11.56 18.37
CA ARG A 32 8.06 11.39 18.64
C ARG A 32 7.14 12.27 17.82
N SER A 33 7.69 12.93 16.79
CA SER A 33 6.94 13.83 15.93
C SER A 33 6.71 13.17 14.55
N PHE A 34 5.48 13.25 14.07
CA PHE A 34 5.10 12.61 12.80
C PHE A 34 4.32 13.59 11.95
N LEU A 35 4.70 13.68 10.68
CA LEU A 35 3.99 14.50 9.70
C LEU A 35 2.86 13.69 9.07
N MET A 36 1.64 14.21 9.16
CA MET A 36 0.49 13.63 8.46
C MET A 36 0.25 14.38 7.14
N PRO A 37 0.25 13.69 5.99
CA PRO A 37 0.02 14.32 4.69
C PRO A 37 -1.47 14.63 4.50
N LEU A 38 -1.92 15.74 5.08
CA LEU A 38 -3.33 16.13 5.10
C LEU A 38 -3.93 16.26 3.69
N ASP A 39 -3.17 16.83 2.74
CA ASP A 39 -3.61 16.97 1.35
C ASP A 39 -3.90 15.62 0.69
N ALA A 40 -3.08 14.61 0.95
CA ALA A 40 -3.30 13.25 0.43
C ALA A 40 -4.57 12.64 1.04
N VAL A 41 -4.79 12.80 2.34
CA VAL A 41 -5.99 12.30 3.03
C VAL A 41 -7.25 12.96 2.49
N LEU A 42 -7.24 14.29 2.35
CA LEU A 42 -8.38 15.04 1.81
C LEU A 42 -8.59 14.79 0.31
N GLY A 43 -7.50 14.52 -0.44
CA GLY A 43 -7.55 14.13 -1.84
C GLY A 43 -8.32 12.82 -2.08
N TRP A 44 -8.24 11.87 -1.16
CA TRP A 44 -8.99 10.61 -1.23
C TRP A 44 -10.50 10.81 -1.01
N VAL A 45 -10.87 11.77 -0.17
CA VAL A 45 -12.30 12.16 0.01
C VAL A 45 -12.82 12.93 -1.20
N GLY A 46 -11.94 13.61 -1.91
CA GLY A 46 -12.24 14.53 -2.99
C GLY A 46 -12.25 15.98 -2.52
N ARG A 47 -11.61 16.87 -3.28
CA ARG A 47 -11.42 18.29 -2.89
C ARG A 47 -12.73 19.03 -2.65
N GLU A 48 -13.73 18.82 -3.49
CA GLU A 48 -15.04 19.47 -3.35
C GLU A 48 -15.76 19.04 -2.07
N ARG A 49 -15.67 17.77 -1.72
CA ARG A 49 -16.30 17.21 -0.50
C ARG A 49 -15.51 17.54 0.78
N SER A 50 -14.23 17.88 0.64
CA SER A 50 -13.34 18.17 1.76
C SER A 50 -13.46 19.60 2.29
N HIS A 51 -14.07 20.49 1.52
CA HIS A 51 -14.24 21.89 1.87
C HIS A 51 -15.70 22.29 1.79
N HIS A 52 -16.14 23.06 2.77
CA HIS A 52 -17.51 23.58 2.83
C HIS A 52 -17.50 25.08 3.07
N ALA A 53 -17.68 25.88 2.00
CA ALA A 53 -17.57 27.34 2.06
C ALA A 53 -18.48 27.98 3.13
N LYS A 54 -19.74 27.52 3.25
CA LYS A 54 -20.66 28.01 4.28
C LYS A 54 -20.12 27.79 5.70
N MET A 55 -19.60 26.59 5.98
CA MET A 55 -19.07 26.28 7.31
C MET A 55 -17.77 27.02 7.62
N TRP A 56 -16.99 27.36 6.59
CA TRP A 56 -15.85 28.25 6.75
C TRP A 56 -16.26 29.63 7.27
N TYR A 57 -17.28 30.25 6.64
CA TYR A 57 -17.75 31.58 7.03
C TYR A 57 -18.51 31.59 8.37
N MET A 58 -19.27 30.55 8.66
CA MET A 58 -20.12 30.49 9.87
C MET A 58 -19.34 30.02 11.11
N ALA A 59 -18.40 29.09 10.96
CA ALA A 59 -17.76 28.40 12.08
C ALA A 59 -16.24 28.28 11.95
N SER A 60 -15.63 28.95 10.96
CA SER A 60 -14.19 28.85 10.66
C SER A 60 -13.71 27.40 10.45
N MET A 61 -14.60 26.51 10.04
CA MET A 61 -14.27 25.11 9.76
C MET A 61 -13.68 24.97 8.37
N ARG A 62 -12.37 24.70 8.30
CA ARG A 62 -11.63 24.53 7.05
C ARG A 62 -11.87 23.15 6.41
N ILE A 63 -12.12 22.15 7.21
CA ILE A 63 -12.33 20.77 6.80
C ILE A 63 -13.82 20.47 6.97
N ALA A 64 -14.44 19.96 5.91
CA ALA A 64 -15.85 19.58 5.94
C ALA A 64 -16.06 18.35 6.85
N GLU A 65 -17.19 18.31 7.52
CA GLU A 65 -17.59 17.21 8.40
C GLU A 65 -17.48 15.84 7.71
N ALA A 66 -17.85 15.76 6.44
CA ALA A 66 -17.75 14.54 5.64
C ALA A 66 -16.33 13.94 5.55
N SER A 67 -15.30 14.74 5.82
CA SER A 67 -13.89 14.29 5.80
C SER A 67 -13.38 13.82 7.16
N LEU A 68 -14.08 14.13 8.25
CA LEU A 68 -13.63 13.81 9.62
C LEU A 68 -13.47 12.31 9.87
N PRO A 69 -14.36 11.41 9.41
CA PRO A 69 -14.18 9.97 9.60
C PRO A 69 -12.89 9.43 8.94
N GLU A 70 -12.56 9.90 7.73
CA GLU A 70 -11.35 9.47 7.04
C GLU A 70 -10.09 10.04 7.71
N LEU A 71 -10.14 11.30 8.12
CA LEU A 71 -9.06 11.94 8.88
C LEU A 71 -8.80 11.20 10.20
N ALA A 72 -9.85 10.86 10.95
CA ALA A 72 -9.74 10.09 12.18
C ALA A 72 -9.16 8.69 11.91
N ARG A 73 -9.65 7.99 10.87
CA ARG A 73 -9.14 6.67 10.47
C ARG A 73 -7.66 6.74 10.11
N TYR A 74 -7.24 7.77 9.37
CA TYR A 74 -5.85 7.95 9.00
C TYR A 74 -4.97 8.26 10.23
N SER A 75 -5.40 9.15 11.12
CA SER A 75 -4.70 9.47 12.37
C SER A 75 -4.52 8.22 13.25
N MET A 76 -5.53 7.36 13.31
CA MET A 76 -5.46 6.11 14.07
C MET A 76 -4.40 5.13 13.54
N ARG A 77 -3.95 5.25 12.27
CA ARG A 77 -2.82 4.44 11.76
C ARG A 77 -1.53 4.78 12.50
N TYR A 78 -1.27 6.06 12.77
CA TYR A 78 -0.11 6.50 13.57
C TYR A 78 -0.22 6.01 15.00
N VAL A 79 -1.38 6.17 15.65
CA VAL A 79 -1.59 5.71 17.01
C VAL A 79 -1.36 4.20 17.13
N LYS A 80 -1.90 3.41 16.18
CA LYS A 80 -1.69 1.96 16.16
C LYS A 80 -0.22 1.59 15.97
N ALA A 81 0.49 2.29 15.08
CA ALA A 81 1.92 2.05 14.87
C ALA A 81 2.74 2.35 16.14
N LEU A 82 2.48 3.49 16.78
CA LEU A 82 3.15 3.90 18.03
C LEU A 82 2.87 2.96 19.20
N LYS A 83 1.68 2.35 19.23
CA LYS A 83 1.30 1.36 20.26
C LYS A 83 1.74 -0.07 19.92
N GLY A 84 2.45 -0.28 18.80
CA GLY A 84 2.85 -1.62 18.38
C GLY A 84 1.68 -2.52 17.93
N LEU A 85 0.50 -1.93 17.67
CA LEU A 85 -0.71 -2.64 17.25
C LEU A 85 -0.76 -2.90 15.73
N THR A 86 0.41 -2.96 15.10
CA THR A 86 0.54 -3.28 13.67
C THR A 86 0.77 -4.78 13.48
N ARG A 87 0.24 -5.33 12.38
CA ARG A 87 0.54 -6.70 11.98
C ARG A 87 1.98 -6.78 11.49
N LYS A 88 2.70 -7.83 11.90
CA LYS A 88 4.11 -8.04 11.56
C LYS A 88 4.32 -9.14 10.53
N CYS A 89 3.31 -9.91 10.25
CA CYS A 89 3.35 -11.01 9.30
C CYS A 89 2.05 -11.08 8.49
N VAL A 90 2.18 -11.44 7.22
CA VAL A 90 1.08 -11.79 6.32
C VAL A 90 1.28 -13.22 5.90
N VAL A 91 0.29 -14.06 6.13
CA VAL A 91 0.26 -15.45 5.66
C VAL A 91 -0.59 -15.49 4.40
N LEU A 92 -0.05 -16.06 3.34
CA LEU A 92 -0.60 -16.08 1.99
C LEU A 92 -0.93 -17.50 1.57
N ASP A 93 -2.02 -17.66 0.87
CA ASP A 93 -2.25 -18.83 0.02
C ASP A 93 -1.58 -18.63 -1.35
N LEU A 94 -1.56 -19.64 -2.20
CA LEU A 94 -0.96 -19.58 -3.54
C LEU A 94 -2.03 -19.44 -4.63
N ASP A 95 -2.78 -20.49 -4.89
CA ASP A 95 -3.82 -20.52 -5.92
C ASP A 95 -4.93 -19.51 -5.65
N GLY A 96 -5.29 -18.71 -6.65
CA GLY A 96 -6.26 -17.63 -6.53
C GLY A 96 -5.79 -16.46 -5.66
N THR A 97 -4.53 -16.47 -5.17
CA THR A 97 -3.94 -15.42 -4.31
C THR A 97 -2.69 -14.83 -4.92
N LEU A 98 -1.63 -15.59 -5.15
CA LEU A 98 -0.41 -15.11 -5.82
C LEU A 98 -0.46 -15.27 -7.34
N TRP A 99 -1.30 -16.13 -7.82
CA TRP A 99 -1.62 -16.32 -9.25
C TRP A 99 -3.06 -16.80 -9.40
N GLY A 100 -3.63 -16.65 -10.58
CA GLY A 100 -4.96 -17.17 -10.90
C GLY A 100 -4.88 -18.60 -11.42
N GLY A 101 -5.91 -19.39 -11.09
CA GLY A 101 -5.98 -20.82 -11.43
C GLY A 101 -5.42 -21.71 -10.33
N ILE A 102 -5.53 -23.02 -10.55
CA ILE A 102 -5.04 -24.08 -9.67
C ILE A 102 -3.82 -24.70 -10.34
N VAL A 103 -2.62 -24.50 -9.79
CA VAL A 103 -1.37 -24.91 -10.44
C VAL A 103 -1.30 -26.40 -10.75
N GLY A 104 -1.88 -27.25 -9.89
CA GLY A 104 -1.94 -28.70 -10.12
C GLY A 104 -2.79 -29.11 -11.31
N GLU A 105 -3.69 -28.24 -11.79
CA GLU A 105 -4.55 -28.49 -12.96
C GLU A 105 -3.98 -27.89 -14.25
N VAL A 106 -3.44 -26.68 -14.17
CA VAL A 106 -3.02 -25.90 -15.35
C VAL A 106 -1.51 -25.90 -15.58
N GLY A 107 -0.72 -26.37 -14.62
CA GLY A 107 0.74 -26.35 -14.67
C GLY A 107 1.33 -24.97 -14.49
N THR A 108 2.66 -24.89 -14.40
CA THR A 108 3.40 -23.65 -14.15
C THR A 108 3.17 -22.56 -15.20
N GLU A 109 3.02 -22.93 -16.48
CA GLU A 109 2.81 -21.98 -17.57
C GLU A 109 1.35 -21.59 -17.76
N GLY A 110 0.43 -22.40 -17.24
CA GLY A 110 -1.01 -22.18 -17.37
C GLY A 110 -1.61 -21.28 -16.29
N VAL A 111 -0.86 -20.93 -15.23
CA VAL A 111 -1.34 -20.01 -14.21
C VAL A 111 -1.52 -18.60 -14.78
N ALA A 112 -2.61 -17.93 -14.37
CA ALA A 112 -2.83 -16.53 -14.75
C ALA A 112 -1.90 -15.62 -13.96
N LEU A 113 -0.76 -15.27 -14.56
CA LEU A 113 0.26 -14.39 -13.99
C LEU A 113 1.02 -13.71 -15.13
N GLY A 114 0.81 -12.41 -15.35
CA GLY A 114 1.41 -11.74 -16.50
C GLY A 114 1.07 -10.25 -16.59
N PRO A 115 1.50 -9.58 -17.67
CA PRO A 115 1.33 -8.14 -17.84
C PRO A 115 -0.08 -7.72 -18.27
N THR A 116 -0.98 -8.66 -18.54
CA THR A 116 -2.35 -8.41 -18.99
C THR A 116 -3.35 -9.14 -18.11
N ALA A 117 -4.62 -8.74 -18.16
CA ALA A 117 -5.70 -9.46 -17.46
C ALA A 117 -5.86 -10.89 -18.02
N PRO A 118 -6.15 -11.88 -17.14
CA PRO A 118 -6.40 -11.77 -15.71
C PRO A 118 -5.14 -11.85 -14.82
N GLY A 119 -3.93 -11.82 -15.39
CA GLY A 119 -2.68 -12.04 -14.65
C GLY A 119 -2.11 -10.80 -13.98
N ILE A 120 -2.41 -9.59 -14.48
CA ILE A 120 -1.80 -8.35 -14.03
C ILE A 120 -2.17 -8.00 -12.58
N GLU A 121 -3.39 -8.29 -12.15
CA GLU A 121 -3.84 -8.03 -10.78
C GLU A 121 -3.03 -8.81 -9.74
N TYR A 122 -2.61 -10.02 -10.06
CA TYR A 122 -1.74 -10.82 -9.20
C TYR A 122 -0.31 -10.26 -9.16
N VAL A 123 0.19 -9.79 -10.29
CA VAL A 123 1.50 -9.10 -10.36
C VAL A 123 1.48 -7.84 -9.50
N ASP A 124 0.44 -7.02 -9.60
CA ASP A 124 0.32 -5.79 -8.80
C ASP A 124 0.13 -6.09 -7.32
N PHE A 125 -0.62 -7.13 -6.98
CA PHE A 125 -0.74 -7.62 -5.61
C PHE A 125 0.62 -8.05 -5.04
N GLN A 126 1.41 -8.81 -5.79
CA GLN A 126 2.76 -9.21 -5.38
C GLN A 126 3.70 -8.00 -5.21
N ARG A 127 3.60 -6.98 -6.08
CA ARG A 127 4.35 -5.72 -5.92
C ARG A 127 3.99 -5.00 -4.63
N ALA A 128 2.71 -4.97 -4.29
CA ALA A 128 2.25 -4.40 -3.02
C ALA A 128 2.80 -5.17 -1.82
N LEU A 129 2.81 -6.51 -1.87
CA LEU A 129 3.41 -7.37 -0.85
C LEU A 129 4.92 -7.13 -0.71
N LEU A 130 5.64 -7.02 -1.83
CA LEU A 130 7.07 -6.66 -1.84
C LEU A 130 7.31 -5.28 -1.20
N GLY A 131 6.38 -4.33 -1.39
CA GLY A 131 6.39 -3.05 -0.68
C GLY A 131 6.24 -3.19 0.84
N LEU A 132 5.49 -4.19 1.30
CA LEU A 132 5.36 -4.49 2.74
C LEU A 132 6.63 -5.09 3.33
N THR A 133 7.33 -5.99 2.62
CA THR A 133 8.60 -6.56 3.13
C THR A 133 9.66 -5.50 3.36
N ARG A 134 9.77 -4.51 2.46
CA ARG A 134 10.65 -3.34 2.62
C ARG A 134 10.35 -2.50 3.86
N ARG A 135 9.14 -2.64 4.40
CA ARG A 135 8.68 -1.98 5.63
C ARG A 135 8.80 -2.88 6.86
N GLY A 136 9.45 -4.03 6.74
CA GLY A 136 9.69 -4.97 7.83
C GLY A 136 8.52 -5.93 8.13
N ILE A 137 7.55 -6.06 7.22
CA ILE A 137 6.47 -7.05 7.34
C ILE A 137 6.95 -8.37 6.76
N LEU A 138 6.88 -9.43 7.53
CA LEU A 138 7.22 -10.78 7.09
C LEU A 138 6.11 -11.35 6.20
N LEU A 139 6.50 -12.08 5.16
CA LEU A 139 5.58 -12.89 4.37
C LEU A 139 5.78 -14.36 4.69
N ALA A 140 4.72 -15.11 4.77
CA ALA A 140 4.76 -16.56 4.88
C ALA A 140 3.72 -17.17 3.92
N VAL A 141 3.98 -18.37 3.45
CA VAL A 141 3.03 -19.14 2.62
C VAL A 141 2.47 -20.28 3.44
N CYS A 142 1.14 -20.46 3.35
CA CYS A 142 0.45 -21.63 3.87
C CYS A 142 -0.61 -22.06 2.83
N SER A 143 -0.29 -23.06 2.04
CA SER A 143 -1.11 -23.50 0.93
C SER A 143 -1.31 -25.02 0.89
N LYS A 144 -2.49 -25.44 0.46
CA LYS A 144 -2.79 -26.84 0.14
C LYS A 144 -2.46 -27.10 -1.32
N ASN A 145 -1.21 -27.47 -1.57
CA ASN A 145 -0.68 -27.75 -2.88
C ASN A 145 0.40 -28.84 -2.81
N ASN A 146 0.75 -29.41 -3.94
CA ASN A 146 1.96 -30.18 -4.06
C ASN A 146 3.16 -29.25 -4.20
N PRO A 147 4.22 -29.38 -3.39
CA PRO A 147 5.42 -28.56 -3.53
C PRO A 147 6.05 -28.64 -4.93
N GLU A 148 5.95 -29.83 -5.56
CA GLU A 148 6.50 -30.09 -6.90
C GLU A 148 5.85 -29.26 -7.99
N ASP A 149 4.58 -28.88 -7.82
CA ASP A 149 3.84 -28.05 -8.76
C ASP A 149 4.00 -26.55 -8.45
N ALA A 150 3.93 -26.18 -7.17
CA ALA A 150 3.88 -24.79 -6.74
C ALA A 150 5.26 -24.10 -6.70
N LEU A 151 6.32 -24.80 -6.28
CA LEU A 151 7.66 -24.20 -6.19
C LEU A 151 8.24 -23.77 -7.54
N PRO A 152 8.05 -24.49 -8.65
CA PRO A 152 8.47 -24.01 -9.95
C PRO A 152 7.88 -22.66 -10.34
N VAL A 153 6.60 -22.39 -10.03
CA VAL A 153 5.97 -21.07 -10.29
C VAL A 153 6.74 -19.98 -9.55
N ILE A 154 7.01 -20.17 -8.25
CA ILE A 154 7.72 -19.19 -7.43
C ILE A 154 9.16 -18.98 -7.93
N ARG A 155 9.84 -20.05 -8.37
CA ARG A 155 11.25 -20.04 -8.75
C ARG A 155 11.47 -19.51 -10.16
N THR A 156 10.65 -19.94 -11.11
CA THR A 156 11.01 -19.83 -12.54
C THR A 156 10.00 -19.04 -13.37
N HIS A 157 8.75 -18.88 -12.92
CA HIS A 157 7.76 -18.18 -13.73
C HIS A 157 8.19 -16.73 -14.02
N PRO A 158 8.22 -16.29 -15.31
CA PRO A 158 8.84 -15.01 -15.72
C PRO A 158 8.18 -13.78 -15.10
N HIS A 159 6.89 -13.84 -14.81
CA HIS A 159 6.12 -12.72 -14.25
C HIS A 159 5.94 -12.81 -12.72
N MET A 160 6.52 -13.81 -12.07
CA MET A 160 6.49 -13.88 -10.60
C MET A 160 7.39 -12.80 -10.01
N VAL A 161 6.83 -11.93 -9.17
CA VAL A 161 7.53 -10.80 -8.52
C VAL A 161 8.19 -11.25 -7.22
N LEU A 162 7.47 -12.04 -6.43
CA LEU A 162 7.99 -12.59 -5.17
C LEU A 162 8.76 -13.88 -5.46
N ARG A 163 9.93 -14.02 -4.85
CA ARG A 163 10.78 -15.22 -4.92
C ARG A 163 10.89 -15.85 -3.54
N GLU A 164 11.47 -17.02 -3.45
CA GLU A 164 11.59 -17.77 -2.18
C GLU A 164 12.21 -16.95 -1.05
N GLU A 165 13.19 -16.12 -1.37
CA GLU A 165 13.90 -15.30 -0.38
C GLU A 165 13.04 -14.21 0.27
N GLN A 166 11.89 -13.85 -0.31
CA GLN A 166 10.96 -12.92 0.30
C GLN A 166 10.03 -13.58 1.34
N PHE A 167 10.00 -14.91 1.40
CA PHE A 167 9.17 -15.63 2.34
C PHE A 167 9.97 -16.09 3.56
N ALA A 168 9.56 -15.66 4.74
CA ALA A 168 10.18 -16.09 6.01
C ALA A 168 9.90 -17.57 6.33
N ALA A 169 8.79 -18.11 5.83
CA ALA A 169 8.42 -19.51 5.94
C ALA A 169 7.46 -19.91 4.81
N MET A 170 7.58 -21.16 4.36
CA MET A 170 6.64 -21.74 3.40
C MET A 170 6.18 -23.11 3.89
N ARG A 171 4.87 -23.29 4.00
CA ARG A 171 4.23 -24.57 4.25
C ARG A 171 3.30 -24.89 3.09
N ILE A 172 3.74 -25.77 2.22
CA ILE A 172 3.01 -26.21 1.02
C ILE A 172 2.83 -27.70 1.14
N ASN A 173 1.66 -28.14 1.57
CA ASN A 173 1.32 -29.55 1.69
C ASN A 173 -0.20 -29.72 1.92
N TRP A 174 -0.67 -30.96 1.87
CA TRP A 174 -2.06 -31.33 2.12
C TRP A 174 -2.38 -31.62 3.60
N GLY A 175 -1.43 -31.50 4.51
CA GLY A 175 -1.67 -31.64 5.93
C GLY A 175 -2.59 -30.55 6.50
N ASN A 176 -3.14 -30.79 7.68
CA ASN A 176 -3.97 -29.79 8.36
C ASN A 176 -3.16 -28.51 8.62
N LYS A 177 -3.81 -27.39 8.31
CA LYS A 177 -3.27 -26.03 8.55
C LYS A 177 -3.23 -25.68 10.03
#